data_133f29abab37978f3c06877b97415cbb
#
_entry.id   133f29abab37978f3c06877b97415cbb
#
_cell.length_a   1.000
_cell.length_b   1.000
_cell.length_c   1.000
_cell.angle_alpha   90.00
_cell.angle_beta   90.00
_cell.angle_gamma   90.00
#
_symmetry.space_group_name_H-M   'P 1'
#
loop_
_entity.id
_entity.type
_entity.pdbx_description
1 polymer ?
#
loop_
_entity_poly.entity_id
_entity_poly.type
_entity_poly.pdbx_seq_one_letter_code
_entity_poly.pdbx_strand_id
1 'polypeptide(L)'
;MIPELTMNVLTTGFGHVGTATIDKKSYHTDTMGVTVDQQNDTISCFVKSSIAEEFLKNVNETKKISFYLGLETHEAYNFKGTLIETYDLGSEELSQSENFRKSFIDKMKSMGLPEDGIKKIFGNPPDKGLKFKVEKIFKQTPGPEAGQELSF
;
A
#
# COMPACT_ATOMS: atom_id res chain seq x y z
N MET A 1 -9.04 -15.21 -7.22
CA MET A 1 -7.54 -15.10 -7.20
C MET A 1 -7.16 -13.72 -7.73
N ILE A 2 -6.31 -12.98 -7.01
CA ILE A 2 -5.85 -11.64 -7.44
C ILE A 2 -5.31 -11.74 -8.88
N PRO A 3 -5.81 -10.91 -9.82
CA PRO A 3 -5.47 -11.04 -11.24
C PRO A 3 -3.99 -10.80 -11.52
N GLU A 4 -3.39 -11.64 -12.36
CA GLU A 4 -1.99 -11.53 -12.78
C GLU A 4 -1.64 -10.14 -13.34
N LEU A 5 -2.56 -9.51 -14.07
CA LEU A 5 -2.36 -8.18 -14.64
C LEU A 5 -2.07 -7.09 -13.58
N THR A 6 -2.44 -7.30 -12.31
CA THR A 6 -2.19 -6.34 -11.23
C THR A 6 -0.84 -6.55 -10.53
N MET A 7 -0.17 -7.68 -10.78
CA MET A 7 1.02 -8.09 -10.02
C MET A 7 2.21 -7.15 -10.22
N ASN A 8 2.39 -6.60 -11.41
CA ASN A 8 3.47 -5.63 -11.65
C ASN A 8 3.29 -4.39 -10.76
N VAL A 9 2.08 -3.85 -10.67
CA VAL A 9 1.77 -2.70 -9.80
C VAL A 9 1.93 -3.07 -8.32
N LEU A 10 1.51 -4.26 -7.92
CA LEU A 10 1.65 -4.72 -6.53
C LEU A 10 3.10 -4.89 -6.09
N THR A 11 3.98 -5.34 -6.99
CA THR A 11 5.38 -5.63 -6.64
C THR A 11 6.32 -4.45 -6.80
N THR A 12 6.02 -3.50 -7.70
CA THR A 12 6.92 -2.38 -8.04
C THR A 12 6.28 -1.01 -7.87
N GLY A 13 4.97 -0.94 -7.65
CA GLY A 13 4.23 0.31 -7.50
C GLY A 13 4.44 0.99 -6.15
N PHE A 14 4.07 2.26 -6.10
CA PHE A 14 4.09 3.11 -4.90
C PHE A 14 2.68 3.54 -4.57
N GLY A 15 2.38 3.68 -3.29
CA GLY A 15 1.04 4.11 -2.94
C GLY A 15 0.77 4.30 -1.47
N HIS A 16 -0.50 4.38 -1.19
CA HIS A 16 -1.06 4.72 0.11
C HIS A 16 -2.10 3.69 0.53
N VAL A 17 -2.17 3.46 1.81
CA VAL A 17 -3.26 2.70 2.40
C VAL A 17 -4.17 3.64 3.18
N GLY A 18 -5.46 3.50 2.99
CA GLY A 18 -6.49 4.34 3.60
C GLY A 18 -7.57 3.55 4.33
N THR A 19 -8.22 4.20 5.26
CA THR A 19 -9.41 3.74 5.98
C THR A 19 -10.37 4.90 6.22
N ALA A 20 -11.56 4.61 6.69
CA ALA A 20 -12.51 5.61 7.12
C ALA A 20 -13.08 5.24 8.49
N THR A 21 -13.35 6.25 9.32
CA THR A 21 -14.06 6.11 10.58
C THR A 21 -15.55 5.78 10.36
N ILE A 22 -16.26 5.45 11.42
CA ILE A 22 -17.72 5.21 11.39
C ILE A 22 -18.47 6.47 10.91
N ASP A 23 -18.00 7.66 11.30
CA ASP A 23 -18.53 8.95 10.87
C ASP A 23 -17.95 9.46 9.53
N LYS A 24 -17.34 8.56 8.76
CA LYS A 24 -16.85 8.77 7.38
C LYS A 24 -15.69 9.76 7.22
N LYS A 25 -14.91 9.99 8.26
CA LYS A 25 -13.63 10.71 8.13
C LYS A 25 -12.57 9.76 7.57
N SER A 26 -11.83 10.19 6.56
CA SER A 26 -10.78 9.40 5.94
C SER A 26 -9.43 9.65 6.61
N TYR A 27 -8.66 8.58 6.76
CA TYR A 27 -7.26 8.59 7.18
C TYR A 27 -6.43 7.76 6.21
N HIS A 28 -5.20 8.16 5.95
CA HIS A 28 -4.28 7.41 5.09
C HIS A 28 -2.85 7.54 5.58
N THR A 29 -2.00 6.64 5.11
CA THR A 29 -0.56 6.68 5.34
C THR A 29 0.18 6.09 4.14
N ASP A 30 1.46 6.44 3.98
CA ASP A 30 2.33 5.85 2.98
C ASP A 30 2.65 4.39 3.30
N THR A 31 2.89 3.60 2.27
CA THR A 31 3.32 2.21 2.40
C THR A 31 4.78 2.06 1.96
N MET A 32 5.49 1.14 2.62
CA MET A 32 6.93 0.94 2.45
C MET A 32 7.28 -0.52 2.11
N GLY A 33 6.40 -1.17 1.40
CA GLY A 33 6.55 -2.54 0.94
C GLY A 33 5.23 -3.30 0.95
N VAL A 34 5.20 -4.40 0.21
CA VAL A 34 4.01 -5.22 0.00
C VAL A 34 4.42 -6.68 -0.15
N THR A 35 3.62 -7.57 0.41
CA THR A 35 3.62 -8.99 0.07
C THR A 35 2.23 -9.42 -0.39
N VAL A 36 2.17 -10.39 -1.31
CA VAL A 36 0.92 -10.85 -1.91
C VAL A 36 0.82 -12.37 -1.82
N ASP A 37 -0.29 -12.84 -1.30
CA ASP A 37 -0.69 -14.24 -1.39
C ASP A 37 -1.89 -14.33 -2.35
N GLN A 38 -1.58 -14.61 -3.63
CA GLN A 38 -2.57 -14.70 -4.69
C GLN A 38 -3.60 -15.79 -4.45
N GLN A 39 -3.19 -16.94 -3.87
CA GLN A 39 -4.08 -18.08 -3.68
C GLN A 39 -5.17 -17.79 -2.64
N ASN A 40 -4.81 -17.00 -1.64
CA ASN A 40 -5.72 -16.62 -0.58
C ASN A 40 -6.33 -15.22 -0.76
N ASP A 41 -6.08 -14.54 -1.89
CA ASP A 41 -6.52 -13.16 -2.16
C ASP A 41 -6.17 -12.20 -1.02
N THR A 42 -4.98 -12.32 -0.45
CA THR A 42 -4.54 -11.45 0.62
C THR A 42 -3.34 -10.61 0.21
N ILE A 43 -3.32 -9.39 0.71
CA ILE A 43 -2.21 -8.45 0.59
C ILE A 43 -1.78 -8.06 2.00
N SER A 44 -0.47 -7.99 2.23
CA SER A 44 0.10 -7.34 3.40
C SER A 44 0.88 -6.10 2.94
N CYS A 45 0.50 -4.92 3.43
CA CYS A 45 1.25 -3.69 3.18
C CYS A 45 1.93 -3.21 4.47
N PHE A 46 3.12 -2.62 4.32
CA PHE A 46 3.98 -2.25 5.45
C PHE A 46 3.91 -0.76 5.71
N VAL A 47 3.68 -0.40 6.97
CA VAL A 47 3.53 1.00 7.41
C VAL A 47 4.42 1.30 8.62
N LYS A 48 4.71 2.58 8.82
CA LYS A 48 5.46 3.06 9.95
C LYS A 48 4.50 3.59 11.01
N SER A 49 4.40 2.91 12.15
CA SER A 49 3.43 3.24 13.20
C SER A 49 3.56 4.66 13.74
N SER A 50 4.78 5.21 13.84
CA SER A 50 5.03 6.54 14.38
C SER A 50 4.43 7.70 13.54
N ILE A 51 4.07 7.45 12.28
CA ILE A 51 3.40 8.44 11.40
C ILE A 51 1.97 8.00 11.01
N ALA A 52 1.52 6.86 11.52
CA ALA A 52 0.26 6.22 11.13
C ALA A 52 -0.68 5.95 12.32
N GLU A 53 -0.46 6.60 13.45
CA GLU A 53 -1.19 6.29 14.70
C GLU A 53 -2.71 6.36 14.54
N GLU A 54 -3.23 7.49 14.06
CA GLU A 54 -4.69 7.66 13.85
C GLU A 54 -5.24 6.72 12.77
N PHE A 55 -4.46 6.47 11.70
CA PHE A 55 -4.84 5.49 10.69
C PHE A 55 -4.93 4.09 11.29
N LEU A 56 -3.92 3.64 12.05
CA LEU A 56 -3.88 2.31 12.68
C LEU A 56 -5.03 2.11 13.66
N LYS A 57 -5.33 3.11 14.48
CA LYS A 57 -6.49 3.10 15.38
C LYS A 57 -7.78 2.85 14.59
N ASN A 58 -8.04 3.65 13.58
CA ASN A 58 -9.29 3.62 12.82
C ASN A 58 -9.44 2.37 11.95
N VAL A 59 -8.35 1.90 11.31
CA VAL A 59 -8.41 0.66 10.51
C VAL A 59 -8.63 -0.58 11.39
N ASN A 60 -8.10 -0.60 12.60
CA ASN A 60 -8.34 -1.68 13.54
C ASN A 60 -9.77 -1.68 14.10
N GLU A 61 -10.41 -0.51 14.18
CA GLU A 61 -11.80 -0.37 14.61
C GLU A 61 -12.78 -0.78 13.50
N THR A 62 -12.66 -0.19 12.31
CA THR A 62 -13.63 -0.40 11.22
C THR A 62 -13.33 -1.61 10.36
N LYS A 63 -12.11 -2.12 10.40
CA LYS A 63 -11.58 -3.21 9.54
C LYS A 63 -11.62 -2.90 8.04
N LYS A 64 -12.07 -1.72 7.62
CA LYS A 64 -12.14 -1.33 6.21
C LYS A 64 -10.81 -0.77 5.75
N ILE A 65 -10.33 -1.29 4.63
CA ILE A 65 -9.05 -0.90 4.06
C ILE A 65 -9.19 -0.64 2.56
N SER A 66 -8.48 0.38 2.09
CA SER A 66 -8.37 0.73 0.68
C SER A 66 -6.90 0.98 0.38
N PHE A 67 -6.33 0.17 -0.49
CA PHE A 67 -4.92 0.22 -0.84
C PHE A 67 -4.75 0.63 -2.30
N TYR A 68 -4.22 1.83 -2.51
CA TYR A 68 -3.93 2.38 -3.83
C TYR A 68 -2.45 2.22 -4.16
N LEU A 69 -2.16 1.72 -5.35
CA LEU A 69 -0.82 1.63 -5.91
C LEU A 69 -0.80 2.10 -7.36
N GLY A 70 0.26 2.79 -7.74
CA GLY A 70 0.48 3.23 -9.12
C GLY A 70 1.95 3.15 -9.54
N LEU A 71 2.17 3.10 -10.84
CA LEU A 71 3.47 3.15 -11.51
C LEU A 71 3.69 4.55 -12.13
N GLU A 72 4.92 4.85 -12.51
CA GLU A 72 5.25 6.06 -13.28
C GLU A 72 4.54 6.13 -14.63
N THR A 73 4.22 4.96 -15.20
CA THR A 73 3.44 4.83 -16.44
C THR A 73 1.97 5.25 -16.27
N HIS A 74 1.58 5.64 -15.05
CA HIS A 74 0.21 5.91 -14.62
C HIS A 74 -0.70 4.67 -14.56
N GLU A 75 -0.17 3.47 -14.80
CA GLU A 75 -0.92 2.26 -14.48
C GLU A 75 -1.16 2.19 -12.98
N ALA A 76 -2.42 2.06 -12.57
CA ALA A 76 -2.79 2.12 -11.16
C ALA A 76 -4.03 1.29 -10.85
N TYR A 77 -4.05 0.74 -9.63
CA TYR A 77 -5.19 -0.01 -9.09
C TYR A 77 -5.47 0.37 -7.65
N ASN A 78 -6.72 0.20 -7.26
CA ASN A 78 -7.17 0.33 -5.87
C ASN A 78 -7.77 -1.00 -5.41
N PHE A 79 -7.15 -1.57 -4.38
CA PHE A 79 -7.55 -2.83 -3.75
C PHE A 79 -8.34 -2.51 -2.49
N LYS A 80 -9.59 -2.90 -2.43
CA LYS A 80 -10.46 -2.69 -1.25
C LYS A 80 -10.77 -4.02 -0.58
N GLY A 81 -10.87 -3.99 0.74
CA GLY A 81 -11.16 -5.21 1.47
C GLY A 81 -11.27 -5.02 2.97
N THR A 82 -11.14 -6.14 3.66
CA THR A 82 -11.29 -6.23 5.11
C THR A 82 -9.96 -6.61 5.76
N LEU A 83 -9.54 -5.81 6.75
CA LEU A 83 -8.34 -6.07 7.55
C LEU A 83 -8.52 -7.38 8.34
N ILE A 84 -7.57 -8.29 8.16
CA ILE A 84 -7.48 -9.53 8.92
C ILE A 84 -6.73 -9.27 10.23
N GLU A 85 -5.53 -8.73 10.12
CA GLU A 85 -4.66 -8.47 11.28
C GLU A 85 -3.69 -7.31 11.04
N THR A 86 -3.27 -6.70 12.14
CA THR A 86 -2.10 -5.82 12.23
C THR A 86 -1.04 -6.56 13.02
N TYR A 87 0.19 -6.66 12.51
CA TYR A 87 1.25 -7.46 13.11
C TYR A 87 2.61 -6.75 13.04
N ASP A 88 3.56 -7.21 13.85
CA ASP A 88 4.95 -6.72 13.81
C ASP A 88 5.71 -7.37 12.66
N LEU A 89 6.46 -6.57 11.88
CA LEU A 89 7.23 -7.09 10.74
C LEU A 89 8.40 -7.99 11.18
N GLY A 90 8.55 -9.11 10.48
CA GLY A 90 9.71 -9.99 10.61
C GLY A 90 10.92 -9.54 9.80
N SER A 91 12.04 -10.25 9.95
CA SER A 91 13.31 -9.90 9.28
C SER A 91 13.22 -9.96 7.75
N GLU A 92 12.47 -10.90 7.20
CA GLU A 92 12.28 -11.03 5.75
C GLU A 92 11.53 -9.81 5.18
N GLU A 93 10.43 -9.42 5.83
CA GLU A 93 9.62 -8.27 5.41
C GLU A 93 10.37 -6.95 5.57
N LEU A 94 11.19 -6.82 6.63
CA LEU A 94 12.07 -5.66 6.81
C LEU A 94 13.12 -5.58 5.70
N SER A 95 13.69 -6.70 5.26
CA SER A 95 14.62 -6.76 4.14
C SER A 95 13.95 -6.37 2.81
N GLN A 96 12.74 -6.86 2.55
CA GLN A 96 11.95 -6.48 1.39
C GLN A 96 11.64 -4.97 1.40
N SER A 97 11.25 -4.44 2.55
CA SER A 97 11.01 -3.01 2.72
C SER A 97 12.26 -2.16 2.49
N GLU A 98 13.43 -2.62 2.92
CA GLU A 98 14.68 -1.91 2.68
C GLU A 98 14.98 -1.77 1.18
N ASN A 99 14.83 -2.84 0.42
CA ASN A 99 15.00 -2.84 -1.03
C ASN A 99 13.99 -1.90 -1.71
N PHE A 100 12.73 -1.94 -1.30
CA PHE A 100 11.69 -1.05 -1.78
C PHE A 100 12.02 0.42 -1.50
N ARG A 101 12.35 0.78 -0.27
CA ARG A 101 12.65 2.15 0.14
C ARG A 101 13.87 2.71 -0.58
N LYS A 102 14.92 1.90 -0.74
CA LYS A 102 16.12 2.29 -1.49
C LYS A 102 15.78 2.60 -2.94
N SER A 103 15.07 1.69 -3.61
CA SER A 103 14.62 1.90 -5.00
C SER A 103 13.74 3.16 -5.12
N PHE A 104 12.82 3.38 -4.18
CA PHE A 104 11.96 4.55 -4.17
C PHE A 104 12.76 5.86 -3.98
N ILE A 105 13.69 5.91 -3.03
CA ILE A 105 14.52 7.08 -2.79
C ILE A 105 15.34 7.42 -4.04
N ASP A 106 15.99 6.43 -4.65
CA ASP A 106 16.81 6.61 -5.85
C ASP A 106 15.96 7.14 -7.03
N LYS A 107 14.74 6.64 -7.17
CA LYS A 107 13.80 7.07 -8.18
C LYS A 107 13.33 8.51 -7.97
N MET A 108 12.94 8.86 -6.77
CA MET A 108 12.52 10.23 -6.46
C MET A 108 13.66 11.24 -6.64
N LYS A 109 14.89 10.86 -6.31
CA LYS A 109 16.09 11.67 -6.59
C LYS A 109 16.28 11.89 -8.09
N SER A 110 16.12 10.85 -8.89
CA SER A 110 16.24 10.97 -10.36
C SER A 110 15.19 11.91 -10.97
N MET A 111 14.06 12.09 -10.31
CA MET A 111 13.00 13.04 -10.70
C MET A 111 13.25 14.46 -10.17
N GLY A 112 14.38 14.71 -9.51
CA GLY A 112 14.78 16.03 -9.00
C GLY A 112 14.19 16.39 -7.63
N LEU A 113 13.60 15.46 -6.90
CA LEU A 113 13.10 15.71 -5.55
C LEU A 113 14.24 15.78 -4.53
N PRO A 114 14.18 16.68 -3.53
CA PRO A 114 15.22 16.82 -2.51
C PRO A 114 15.34 15.55 -1.66
N GLU A 115 16.54 14.98 -1.60
CA GLU A 115 16.83 13.74 -0.86
C GLU A 115 16.45 13.80 0.62
N ASP A 116 16.71 14.93 1.27
CA ASP A 116 16.41 15.12 2.69
C ASP A 116 14.89 15.06 2.98
N GLY A 117 14.07 15.58 2.08
CA GLY A 117 12.62 15.49 2.19
C GLY A 117 12.12 14.04 2.07
N ILE A 118 12.66 13.31 1.12
CA ILE A 118 12.30 11.90 0.89
C ILE A 118 12.75 11.03 2.08
N LYS A 119 13.97 11.22 2.59
CA LYS A 119 14.50 10.46 3.70
C LYS A 119 13.77 10.70 5.03
N LYS A 120 13.12 11.84 5.22
CA LYS A 120 12.30 12.08 6.42
C LYS A 120 11.14 11.07 6.52
N ILE A 121 10.56 10.70 5.40
CA ILE A 121 9.43 9.76 5.34
C ILE A 121 9.94 8.32 5.20
N PHE A 122 10.76 8.06 4.18
CA PHE A 122 11.16 6.73 3.76
C PHE A 122 12.53 6.27 4.27
N GLY A 123 13.28 7.11 4.96
CA GLY A 123 14.63 6.80 5.46
C GLY A 123 14.65 5.77 6.60
N ASN A 124 13.59 5.70 7.40
CA ASN A 124 13.47 4.74 8.49
C ASN A 124 12.55 3.58 8.08
N PRO A 125 12.82 2.35 8.56
CA PRO A 125 11.99 1.20 8.23
C PRO A 125 10.57 1.30 8.79
N PRO A 126 9.59 0.64 8.15
CA PRO A 126 8.29 0.36 8.74
C PRO A 126 8.43 -0.65 9.89
N ASP A 127 7.41 -0.76 10.71
CA ASP A 127 7.38 -1.68 11.84
C ASP A 127 6.10 -2.52 11.91
N LYS A 128 5.06 -2.14 11.17
CA LYS A 128 3.77 -2.84 11.16
C LYS A 128 3.39 -3.35 9.77
N GLY A 129 2.88 -4.56 9.73
CA GLY A 129 2.19 -5.14 8.58
C GLY A 129 0.68 -5.09 8.77
N LEU A 130 -0.03 -4.79 7.68
CA LEU A 130 -1.49 -4.80 7.60
C LEU A 130 -1.89 -5.87 6.60
N LYS A 131 -2.30 -7.03 7.08
CA LYS A 131 -2.80 -8.12 6.24
C LYS A 131 -4.30 -7.98 6.05
N PHE A 132 -4.75 -7.95 4.81
CA PHE A 132 -6.16 -7.84 4.49
C PHE A 132 -6.60 -8.76 3.35
N LYS A 133 -7.87 -9.19 3.41
CA LYS A 133 -8.53 -9.91 2.32
C LYS A 133 -8.97 -8.91 1.28
N VAL A 134 -8.57 -9.13 0.03
CA VAL A 134 -9.06 -8.33 -1.10
C VAL A 134 -10.47 -8.78 -1.46
N GLU A 135 -11.38 -7.83 -1.58
CA GLU A 135 -12.80 -8.07 -1.92
C GLU A 135 -13.18 -7.42 -3.25
N LYS A 136 -12.50 -6.30 -3.57
CA LYS A 136 -12.74 -5.53 -4.80
C LYS A 136 -11.44 -4.93 -5.31
N ILE A 137 -11.29 -4.91 -6.63
CA ILE A 137 -10.17 -4.26 -7.31
C ILE A 137 -10.73 -3.30 -8.34
N PHE A 138 -10.27 -2.05 -8.30
CA PHE A 138 -10.67 -1.02 -9.26
C PHE A 138 -9.48 -0.56 -10.09
N LYS A 139 -9.64 -0.51 -11.40
CA LYS A 139 -8.67 0.11 -12.29
C LYS A 139 -8.67 1.62 -12.05
N GLN A 140 -7.50 2.19 -11.81
CA GLN A 140 -7.33 3.64 -11.57
C GLN A 140 -6.43 4.28 -12.63
N THR A 141 -5.94 3.49 -13.58
CA THR A 141 -5.21 3.97 -14.76
C THR A 141 -6.05 5.02 -15.48
N PRO A 142 -5.52 6.24 -15.73
CA PRO A 142 -6.26 7.28 -16.44
C PRO A 142 -6.76 6.80 -17.80
N GLY A 143 -8.02 7.03 -18.09
CA GLY A 143 -8.65 6.61 -19.35
C GLY A 143 -10.12 6.25 -19.18
N PRO A 144 -10.78 5.77 -20.25
CA PRO A 144 -12.20 5.44 -20.24
C PRO A 144 -12.61 4.34 -19.25
N GLU A 145 -11.65 3.50 -18.86
CA GLU A 145 -11.89 2.37 -17.93
C GLU A 145 -11.55 2.72 -16.48
N ALA A 146 -11.17 3.98 -16.18
CA ALA A 146 -10.89 4.42 -14.81
C ALA A 146 -12.15 4.26 -13.93
N GLY A 147 -11.99 3.60 -12.78
CA GLY A 147 -13.08 3.29 -11.86
C GLY A 147 -13.79 1.97 -12.16
N GLN A 148 -13.45 1.26 -13.23
CA GLN A 148 -14.01 -0.06 -13.52
C GLN A 148 -13.58 -1.09 -12.48
N GLU A 149 -14.52 -1.86 -11.95
CA GLU A 149 -14.24 -2.99 -11.06
C GLU A 149 -13.77 -4.19 -11.90
N LEU A 150 -12.66 -4.79 -11.49
CA LEU A 150 -12.12 -6.02 -12.09
C LEU A 150 -12.76 -7.23 -11.43
N SER A 151 -13.20 -8.18 -12.24
CA SER A 151 -13.64 -9.50 -11.76
C SER A 151 -12.44 -10.38 -11.44
N PHE A 152 -12.46 -11.10 -10.31
CA PHE A 152 -11.40 -12.03 -9.92
C PHE A 152 -11.89 -13.11 -8.94
#